data_06cbc6f831d7873fca24e38418f60b32
#
_entry.id   06cbc6f831d7873fca24e38418f60b32
#
_cell.length_a   1.000
_cell.length_b   1.000
_cell.length_c   1.000
_cell.angle_alpha   90.00
_cell.angle_beta   90.00
_cell.angle_gamma   90.00
#
_symmetry.space_group_name_H-M   'P 1'
#
loop_
_entity.id
_entity.type
_entity.pdbx_description
1 polymer ?
#
loop_
_entity_poly.entity_id
_entity_poly.type
_entity_poly.pdbx_seq_one_letter_code
_entity_poly.pdbx_strand_id
1 'polypeptide(L)'
;ELVSGLDVLGISSIANILACVKTARFFELGRRDLLFSVATDSMELYGSRLDEQRQRHGAYAERDAAVHHERYLLGAGVDHLLELGYWERKRLHNLKYFTWIEQQGKSVEELDAQWYDDGYWTAKYSEHEKWDERIREFNERTGLLAKYR
;
A
#
# COMPACT_ATOMS: atom_id res chain seq x y z
N GLU A 1 6.38 8.61 22.41
CA GLU A 1 5.39 9.19 21.48
C GLU A 1 5.29 8.42 20.16
N LEU A 2 6.40 8.17 19.43
CA LEU A 2 6.33 7.44 18.14
C LEU A 2 5.77 6.01 18.32
N VAL A 3 6.26 5.28 19.30
CA VAL A 3 5.85 3.87 19.55
C VAL A 3 4.39 3.77 19.98
N SER A 4 3.88 4.75 20.75
CA SER A 4 2.49 4.75 21.21
C SER A 4 1.45 5.00 20.12
N GLY A 5 1.87 5.40 18.92
CA GLY A 5 1.00 5.58 17.77
C GLY A 5 1.04 4.43 16.74
N LEU A 6 1.87 3.40 16.97
CA LEU A 6 1.98 2.27 16.02
C LEU A 6 0.80 1.32 16.05
N ASP A 7 0.03 1.32 17.13
CA ASP A 7 -1.20 0.51 17.29
C ASP A 7 -2.35 0.94 16.37
N VAL A 8 -2.27 2.15 15.80
CA VAL A 8 -3.26 2.61 14.81
C VAL A 8 -3.00 2.07 13.40
N LEU A 9 -1.83 1.49 13.14
CA LEU A 9 -1.48 0.98 11.82
C LEU A 9 -2.25 -0.30 11.49
N GLY A 10 -2.98 -0.29 10.37
CA GLY A 10 -3.66 -1.46 9.85
C GLY A 10 -2.69 -2.52 9.31
N ILE A 11 -3.23 -3.68 8.95
CA ILE A 11 -2.45 -4.85 8.51
C ILE A 11 -1.59 -4.53 7.29
N SER A 12 -2.16 -3.84 6.29
CA SER A 12 -1.43 -3.46 5.08
C SER A 12 -0.31 -2.47 5.37
N SER A 13 -0.54 -1.53 6.30
CA SER A 13 0.48 -0.58 6.75
C SER A 13 1.67 -1.28 7.43
N ILE A 14 1.40 -2.26 8.28
CA ILE A 14 2.45 -3.10 8.91
C ILE A 14 3.21 -3.89 7.84
N ALA A 15 2.52 -4.51 6.88
CA ALA A 15 3.15 -5.23 5.78
C ALA A 15 4.08 -4.32 4.96
N ASN A 16 3.64 -3.08 4.68
CA ASN A 16 4.45 -2.09 3.99
C ASN A 16 5.72 -1.69 4.78
N ILE A 17 5.61 -1.54 6.10
CA ILE A 17 6.78 -1.26 6.94
C ILE A 17 7.78 -2.43 6.90
N LEU A 18 7.31 -3.67 6.99
CA LEU A 18 8.17 -4.85 6.88
C LEU A 18 8.82 -4.96 5.50
N ALA A 19 8.11 -4.60 4.43
CA ALA A 19 8.67 -4.49 3.08
C ALA A 19 9.76 -3.41 3.00
N CYS A 20 9.56 -2.25 3.64
CA CYS A 20 10.59 -1.21 3.75
C CYS A 20 11.85 -1.71 4.47
N VAL A 21 11.71 -2.47 5.57
CA VAL A 21 12.85 -3.07 6.27
C VAL A 21 13.64 -4.01 5.36
N LYS A 22 12.94 -4.88 4.60
CA LYS A 22 13.59 -5.78 3.63
C LYS A 22 14.26 -5.02 2.49
N THR A 23 13.61 -4.00 1.96
CA THR A 23 14.17 -3.13 0.91
C THR A 23 15.42 -2.41 1.38
N ALA A 24 15.39 -1.85 2.60
CA ALA A 24 16.56 -1.19 3.18
C ALA A 24 17.75 -2.14 3.32
N ARG A 25 17.49 -3.38 3.75
CA ARG A 25 18.55 -4.40 3.86
C ARG A 25 19.09 -4.84 2.51
N PHE A 26 18.22 -5.01 1.53
CA PHE A 26 18.60 -5.46 0.18
C PHE A 26 19.49 -4.43 -0.54
N PHE A 27 19.15 -3.15 -0.43
CA PHE A 27 19.92 -2.05 -1.04
C PHE A 27 20.97 -1.46 -0.10
N GLU A 28 21.18 -2.04 1.07
CA GLU A 28 22.15 -1.56 2.07
C GLU A 28 21.95 -0.08 2.43
N LEU A 29 20.68 0.35 2.53
CA LEU A 29 20.34 1.74 2.80
C LEU A 29 20.76 2.14 4.22
N GLY A 30 21.29 3.35 4.34
CA GLY A 30 21.83 3.89 5.58
C GLY A 30 21.02 5.08 6.12
N ARG A 31 21.60 5.80 7.08
CA ARG A 31 20.92 6.92 7.77
C ARG A 31 20.56 8.11 6.89
N ARG A 32 21.13 8.21 5.70
CA ARG A 32 20.89 9.31 4.76
C ARG A 32 19.84 8.98 3.69
N ASP A 33 19.40 7.74 3.66
CA ASP A 33 18.44 7.26 2.69
C ASP A 33 17.03 7.33 3.28
N LEU A 34 16.04 7.59 2.43
CA LEU A 34 14.64 7.68 2.82
C LEU A 34 13.83 6.65 2.05
N LEU A 35 12.96 5.94 2.77
CA LEU A 35 11.94 5.09 2.20
C LEU A 35 10.56 5.69 2.51
N PHE A 36 9.77 5.88 1.47
CA PHE A 36 8.39 6.32 1.59
C PHE A 36 7.46 5.12 1.40
N SER A 37 6.45 5.04 2.24
CA SER A 37 5.38 4.06 2.12
C SER A 37 4.05 4.68 2.50
N VAL A 38 2.95 3.99 2.17
CA VAL A 38 1.59 4.46 2.43
C VAL A 38 1.00 3.66 3.58
N ALA A 39 0.54 4.34 4.62
CA ALA A 39 -0.31 3.77 5.65
C ALA A 39 -1.76 3.80 5.12
N THR A 40 -2.20 2.68 4.56
CA THR A 40 -3.43 2.58 3.77
C THR A 40 -4.70 2.50 4.60
N ASP A 41 -4.60 1.97 5.82
CA ASP A 41 -5.74 1.65 6.67
C ASP A 41 -5.37 1.73 8.16
N SER A 42 -6.40 1.80 9.00
CA SER A 42 -6.26 1.81 10.46
C SER A 42 -6.60 0.45 11.04
N MET A 43 -5.97 0.09 12.17
CA MET A 43 -6.26 -1.13 12.92
C MET A 43 -7.70 -1.19 13.44
N GLU A 44 -8.39 -0.06 13.57
CA GLU A 44 -9.81 0.00 13.93
C GLU A 44 -10.72 -0.85 13.03
N LEU A 45 -10.33 -1.04 11.77
CA LEU A 45 -11.06 -1.86 10.80
C LEU A 45 -10.91 -3.38 11.06
N TYR A 46 -9.98 -3.78 11.92
CA TYR A 46 -9.57 -5.19 12.09
C TYR A 46 -9.93 -5.79 13.46
N GLY A 47 -10.83 -5.18 14.21
CA GLY A 47 -11.25 -5.69 15.53
C GLY A 47 -11.66 -7.16 15.49
N SER A 48 -12.50 -7.56 14.52
CA SER A 48 -12.92 -8.96 14.34
C SER A 48 -11.75 -9.92 14.05
N ARG A 49 -10.71 -9.44 13.38
CA ARG A 49 -9.50 -10.24 13.10
C ARG A 49 -8.67 -10.45 14.37
N LEU A 50 -8.56 -9.43 15.21
CA LEU A 50 -7.90 -9.56 16.51
C LEU A 50 -8.62 -10.56 17.41
N ASP A 51 -9.93 -10.53 17.45
CA ASP A 51 -10.74 -11.48 18.23
C ASP A 51 -10.58 -12.92 17.70
N GLU A 52 -10.58 -13.11 16.39
CA GLU A 52 -10.30 -14.42 15.77
C GLU A 52 -8.90 -14.94 16.14
N GLN A 53 -7.88 -14.08 16.12
CA GLN A 53 -6.53 -14.45 16.54
C GLN A 53 -6.45 -14.83 18.01
N ARG A 54 -7.13 -14.06 18.87
CA ARG A 54 -7.22 -14.37 20.31
C ARG A 54 -7.91 -15.73 20.57
N GLN A 55 -8.99 -16.00 19.85
CA GLN A 55 -9.70 -17.29 19.95
C GLN A 55 -8.83 -18.46 19.50
N ARG A 56 -8.05 -18.28 18.45
CA ARG A 56 -7.21 -19.33 17.86
C ARG A 56 -5.91 -19.57 18.62
N HIS A 57 -5.28 -18.51 19.13
CA HIS A 57 -3.91 -18.56 19.68
C HIS A 57 -3.82 -18.16 21.15
N GLY A 58 -4.92 -17.71 21.76
CA GLY A 58 -4.92 -17.14 23.10
C GLY A 58 -4.55 -15.64 23.15
N ALA A 59 -4.39 -15.12 24.34
CA ALA A 59 -3.97 -13.73 24.53
C ALA A 59 -2.52 -13.53 24.08
N TYR A 60 -2.28 -12.46 23.34
CA TYR A 60 -0.93 -12.07 22.91
C TYR A 60 -0.09 -11.63 24.12
N ALA A 61 1.02 -12.31 24.36
CA ALA A 61 1.85 -12.11 25.54
C ALA A 61 3.24 -11.53 25.17
N GLU A 62 3.99 -11.10 26.18
CA GLU A 62 5.35 -10.57 26.02
C GLU A 62 6.28 -11.56 25.30
N ARG A 63 6.13 -12.86 25.57
CA ARG A 63 6.88 -13.89 24.86
C ARG A 63 6.60 -13.89 23.36
N ASP A 64 5.35 -13.74 22.96
CA ASP A 64 4.95 -13.70 21.54
C ASP A 64 5.51 -12.44 20.88
N ALA A 65 5.46 -11.31 21.58
CA ALA A 65 6.06 -10.06 21.14
C ALA A 65 7.56 -10.19 20.92
N ALA A 66 8.29 -10.80 21.86
CA ALA A 66 9.73 -11.04 21.73
C ALA A 66 10.08 -11.93 20.54
N VAL A 67 9.32 -13.01 20.33
CA VAL A 67 9.50 -13.92 19.17
C VAL A 67 9.23 -13.21 17.85
N HIS A 68 8.17 -12.43 17.78
CA HIS A 68 7.83 -11.71 16.54
C HIS A 68 8.81 -10.57 16.26
N HIS A 69 9.25 -9.84 17.27
CA HIS A 69 10.26 -8.79 17.14
C HIS A 69 11.59 -9.37 16.61
N GLU A 70 12.05 -10.47 17.19
CA GLU A 70 13.25 -11.16 16.70
C GLU A 70 13.06 -11.63 15.25
N ARG A 71 11.99 -12.34 14.97
CA ARG A 71 11.78 -12.97 13.66
C ARG A 71 11.56 -11.98 12.52
N TYR A 72 10.76 -10.95 12.74
CA TYR A 72 10.27 -10.08 11.65
C TYR A 72 10.99 -8.72 11.58
N LEU A 73 11.67 -8.31 12.64
CA LEU A 73 12.40 -7.04 12.68
C LEU A 73 13.91 -7.26 12.78
N LEU A 74 14.40 -7.81 13.87
CA LEU A 74 15.85 -7.99 14.06
C LEU A 74 16.43 -9.03 13.09
N GLY A 75 15.77 -10.16 12.94
CA GLY A 75 16.16 -11.25 12.04
C GLY A 75 15.60 -11.12 10.62
N ALA A 76 14.97 -9.99 10.26
CA ALA A 76 14.45 -9.79 8.91
C ALA A 76 15.58 -9.89 7.88
N GLY A 77 15.50 -10.85 6.98
CA GLY A 77 16.42 -11.06 5.86
C GLY A 77 15.89 -10.44 4.57
N VAL A 78 16.45 -10.91 3.45
CA VAL A 78 16.04 -10.55 2.09
C VAL A 78 15.28 -11.70 1.40
N ASP A 79 14.83 -12.68 2.15
CA ASP A 79 14.00 -13.76 1.68
C ASP A 79 12.66 -13.24 1.16
N HIS A 80 12.08 -13.94 0.18
CA HIS A 80 10.83 -13.55 -0.48
C HIS A 80 10.87 -12.13 -1.10
N LEU A 81 12.04 -11.66 -1.49
CA LEU A 81 12.25 -10.43 -2.23
C LEU A 81 12.60 -10.80 -3.67
N LEU A 82 11.97 -10.14 -4.63
CA LEU A 82 12.22 -10.31 -6.05
C LEU A 82 12.54 -8.95 -6.67
N GLU A 83 13.74 -8.80 -7.18
CA GLU A 83 14.08 -7.66 -8.04
C GLU A 83 13.45 -7.86 -9.41
N LEU A 84 12.65 -6.85 -9.84
CA LEU A 84 11.85 -6.98 -11.05
C LEU A 84 12.64 -6.57 -12.28
N GLY A 85 13.03 -7.55 -13.10
CA GLY A 85 13.46 -7.35 -14.49
C GLY A 85 12.26 -6.99 -15.40
N TYR A 86 12.51 -6.92 -16.71
CA TYR A 86 11.47 -6.60 -17.69
C TYR A 86 10.30 -7.59 -17.64
N TRP A 87 10.59 -8.88 -17.63
CA TRP A 87 9.58 -9.93 -17.71
C TRP A 87 8.75 -10.04 -16.43
N GLU A 88 9.35 -9.86 -15.26
CA GLU A 88 8.67 -9.86 -13.99
C GLU A 88 7.71 -8.67 -13.89
N ARG A 89 8.15 -7.49 -14.28
CA ARG A 89 7.30 -6.29 -14.36
C ARG A 89 6.16 -6.47 -15.35
N LYS A 90 6.43 -7.03 -16.54
CA LYS A 90 5.38 -7.32 -17.53
C LYS A 90 4.37 -8.33 -17.00
N ARG A 91 4.83 -9.37 -16.32
CA ARG A 91 3.96 -10.36 -15.68
C ARG A 91 3.05 -9.72 -14.63
N LEU A 92 3.59 -8.86 -13.76
CA LEU A 92 2.79 -8.15 -12.77
C LEU A 92 1.79 -7.18 -13.41
N HIS A 93 2.21 -6.46 -14.46
CA HIS A 93 1.32 -5.61 -15.25
C HIS A 93 0.15 -6.40 -15.82
N ASN A 94 0.40 -7.57 -16.38
CA ASN A 94 -0.62 -8.40 -16.99
C ASN A 94 -1.65 -8.96 -15.97
N LEU A 95 -1.33 -9.00 -14.67
CA LEU A 95 -2.31 -9.37 -13.64
C LEU A 95 -3.48 -8.37 -13.56
N LYS A 96 -3.31 -7.14 -14.06
CA LYS A 96 -4.37 -6.16 -14.19
C LYS A 96 -5.50 -6.62 -15.12
N TYR A 97 -5.24 -7.61 -16.00
CA TYR A 97 -6.28 -8.20 -16.83
C TYR A 97 -7.47 -8.66 -15.98
N PHE A 98 -7.20 -9.40 -14.90
CA PHE A 98 -8.25 -9.93 -14.03
C PHE A 98 -9.01 -8.86 -13.27
N THR A 99 -8.35 -7.79 -12.84
CA THR A 99 -8.96 -6.74 -12.03
C THR A 99 -9.54 -5.60 -12.85
N TRP A 100 -8.86 -5.17 -13.90
CA TRP A 100 -9.26 -4.01 -14.68
C TRP A 100 -10.17 -4.39 -15.85
N ILE A 101 -9.87 -5.47 -16.56
CA ILE A 101 -10.64 -5.89 -17.72
C ILE A 101 -11.84 -6.72 -17.28
N GLU A 102 -11.62 -7.86 -16.63
CA GLU A 102 -12.72 -8.76 -16.27
C GLU A 102 -13.67 -8.18 -15.20
N GLN A 103 -13.14 -7.51 -14.17
CA GLN A 103 -13.96 -7.01 -13.07
C GLN A 103 -14.50 -5.59 -13.31
N GLN A 104 -13.79 -4.73 -14.03
CA GLN A 104 -14.12 -3.32 -14.18
C GLN A 104 -14.48 -2.93 -15.63
N GLY A 105 -14.44 -3.87 -16.56
CA GLY A 105 -14.83 -3.62 -17.95
C GLY A 105 -13.92 -2.66 -18.72
N LYS A 106 -12.66 -2.54 -18.32
CA LYS A 106 -11.65 -1.80 -19.09
C LYS A 106 -11.26 -2.56 -20.35
N SER A 107 -10.80 -1.88 -21.38
CA SER A 107 -10.37 -2.52 -22.60
C SER A 107 -8.93 -3.07 -22.52
N VAL A 108 -8.62 -4.06 -23.37
CA VAL A 108 -7.27 -4.59 -23.52
C VAL A 108 -6.33 -3.50 -24.08
N GLU A 109 -6.84 -2.67 -25.00
CA GLU A 109 -6.10 -1.56 -25.60
C GLU A 109 -5.66 -0.53 -24.54
N GLU A 110 -6.52 -0.24 -23.54
CA GLU A 110 -6.13 0.64 -22.43
C GLU A 110 -5.04 0.01 -21.57
N LEU A 111 -5.11 -1.29 -21.31
CA LEU A 111 -4.07 -1.99 -20.57
C LEU A 111 -2.74 -2.02 -21.34
N ASP A 112 -2.79 -2.24 -22.65
CA ASP A 112 -1.61 -2.22 -23.51
C ASP A 112 -1.02 -0.82 -23.60
N ALA A 113 -1.83 0.23 -23.71
CA ALA A 113 -1.35 1.61 -23.71
C ALA A 113 -0.55 1.95 -22.45
N GLN A 114 -0.97 1.47 -21.28
CA GLN A 114 -0.22 1.67 -20.02
C GLN A 114 1.20 1.12 -20.06
N TRP A 115 1.48 0.15 -20.89
CA TRP A 115 2.78 -0.49 -21.00
C TRP A 115 3.61 -0.01 -22.21
N TYR A 116 2.95 0.24 -23.34
CA TYR A 116 3.64 0.50 -24.60
C TYR A 116 3.59 1.97 -25.05
N ASP A 117 2.69 2.78 -24.49
CA ASP A 117 2.59 4.21 -24.80
C ASP A 117 3.33 5.03 -23.74
N ASP A 118 4.48 5.56 -24.10
CA ASP A 118 5.32 6.40 -23.24
C ASP A 118 4.60 7.68 -22.77
N GLY A 119 3.61 8.14 -23.54
CA GLY A 119 2.81 9.32 -23.21
C GLY A 119 1.63 9.06 -22.27
N TYR A 120 1.21 7.81 -22.08
CA TYR A 120 -0.01 7.44 -21.37
C TYR A 120 -0.07 8.06 -19.96
N TRP A 121 0.96 7.84 -19.15
CA TRP A 121 0.96 8.33 -17.76
C TRP A 121 1.10 9.84 -17.67
N THR A 122 1.84 10.47 -18.57
CA THR A 122 1.94 11.93 -18.66
C THR A 122 0.58 12.55 -19.02
N ALA A 123 -0.13 11.96 -19.97
CA ALA A 123 -1.47 12.40 -20.35
C ALA A 123 -2.46 12.24 -19.19
N LYS A 124 -2.40 11.11 -18.46
CA LYS A 124 -3.24 10.88 -17.27
C LYS A 124 -2.95 11.87 -16.16
N TYR A 125 -1.67 12.15 -15.91
CA TYR A 125 -1.29 13.15 -14.91
C TYR A 125 -1.81 14.54 -15.28
N SER A 126 -1.78 14.93 -16.54
CA SER A 126 -2.26 16.24 -17.01
C SER A 126 -3.78 16.43 -16.84
N GLU A 127 -4.54 15.38 -16.54
CA GLU A 127 -5.97 15.48 -16.23
C GLU A 127 -6.27 16.09 -14.84
N HIS A 128 -5.25 16.33 -14.00
CA HIS A 128 -5.46 16.81 -12.62
C HIS A 128 -6.20 18.14 -12.55
N GLU A 129 -5.92 19.11 -13.42
CA GLU A 129 -6.61 20.39 -13.46
C GLU A 129 -8.12 20.22 -13.69
N LYS A 130 -8.48 19.35 -14.61
CA LYS A 130 -9.87 18.99 -14.92
C LYS A 130 -10.57 18.33 -13.73
N TRP A 131 -9.85 17.50 -12.98
CA TRP A 131 -10.39 16.87 -11.79
C TRP A 131 -10.58 17.89 -10.66
N ASP A 132 -9.65 18.82 -10.47
CA ASP A 132 -9.77 19.89 -9.48
C ASP A 132 -10.97 20.80 -9.77
N GLU A 133 -11.24 21.10 -11.04
CA GLU A 133 -12.43 21.86 -11.44
C GLU A 133 -13.72 21.08 -11.09
N ARG A 134 -13.81 19.82 -11.44
CA ARG A 134 -14.96 18.95 -11.11
C ARG A 134 -15.18 18.80 -9.62
N ILE A 135 -14.11 18.70 -8.85
CA ILE A 135 -14.18 18.63 -7.38
C ILE A 135 -14.73 19.95 -6.82
N ARG A 136 -14.31 21.09 -7.34
CA ARG A 136 -14.85 22.41 -6.96
C ARG A 136 -16.35 22.50 -7.28
N GLU A 137 -16.75 22.19 -8.49
CA GLU A 137 -18.16 22.18 -8.90
C GLU A 137 -19.00 21.25 -8.01
N PHE A 138 -18.51 20.06 -7.71
CA PHE A 138 -19.19 19.12 -6.83
C PHE A 138 -19.35 19.68 -5.42
N ASN A 139 -18.30 20.26 -4.84
CA ASN A 139 -18.35 20.87 -3.52
C ASN A 139 -19.30 22.05 -3.44
N GLU A 140 -19.36 22.91 -4.47
CA GLU A 140 -20.31 24.01 -4.58
C GLU A 140 -21.75 23.51 -4.65
N ARG A 141 -22.02 22.52 -5.52
CA ARG A 141 -23.36 21.94 -5.68
C ARG A 141 -23.89 21.24 -4.43
N THR A 142 -23.04 20.58 -3.70
CA THR A 142 -23.42 19.80 -2.51
C THR A 142 -23.38 20.61 -1.21
N GLY A 143 -22.64 21.72 -1.18
CA GLY A 143 -22.40 22.53 0.03
C GLY A 143 -21.68 21.75 1.15
N LEU A 144 -21.05 20.60 0.84
CA LEU A 144 -20.43 19.74 1.84
C LEU A 144 -19.34 20.46 2.62
N LEU A 145 -18.50 21.24 1.96
CA LEU A 145 -17.41 21.97 2.63
C LEU A 145 -17.91 23.00 3.67
N ALA A 146 -19.12 23.54 3.50
CA ALA A 146 -19.70 24.47 4.47
C ALA A 146 -20.07 23.79 5.80
N LYS A 147 -20.21 22.44 5.81
CA LYS A 147 -20.52 21.67 7.01
C LYS A 147 -19.29 21.35 7.88
N TYR A 148 -18.10 21.52 7.33
CA TYR A 148 -16.83 21.18 7.96
C TYR A 148 -15.95 22.43 8.25
N ARG A 149 -16.46 23.60 8.02
CA ARG A 149 -15.91 24.90 8.46
C ARG A 149 -16.65 25.38 9.68
#